data_427d9bf0bc410a9cd56e6a7179ac446d
#
_entry.id   427d9bf0bc410a9cd56e6a7179ac446d
#
_cell.length_a   1.000
_cell.length_b   1.000
_cell.length_c   1.000
_cell.angle_alpha   90.00
_cell.angle_beta   90.00
_cell.angle_gamma   90.00
#
_symmetry.space_group_name_H-M   'P 1'
#
loop_
_entity.id
_entity.type
_entity.pdbx_description
1 polymer ?
#
loop_
_entity_poly.entity_id
_entity_poly.type
_entity_poly.pdbx_seq_one_letter_code
_entity_poly.pdbx_strand_id
1 'polypeptide(L)'
;MFDHYYNEQLYPLQDSVLSLVGSLPTPFYLTGGTALSRFLLHHRFSDDLDFFVNRSARFHQEVDMVYDVLRTTFPDSSISVRQDSFVRLLVKSDPTVLKVEFVNDVGHRVGELDRSAGIPIDSWQNILTNKVTALPRIAGKDYVDVLFLAFRYAFNWEYVMDQAKKKDAWINEINVSQMLLAFNSSLLDSVKFPGSFQPERIQPHFFETLAREALHGLDNSLTGRVP
;
A
#
# COMPACT_ATOMS: atom_id res chain seq x y z
N MET A 1 11.26 3.33 -19.65
CA MET A 1 10.97 4.78 -19.49
C MET A 1 10.77 5.15 -18.03
N PHE A 2 10.04 4.36 -17.23
CA PHE A 2 9.80 4.65 -15.80
C PHE A 2 11.05 4.44 -14.92
N ASP A 3 11.87 3.43 -15.20
CA ASP A 3 13.00 3.02 -14.35
C ASP A 3 13.93 4.18 -13.99
N HIS A 4 14.29 5.03 -14.96
CA HIS A 4 15.17 6.17 -14.71
C HIS A 4 14.54 7.18 -13.73
N TYR A 5 13.27 7.55 -13.95
CA TYR A 5 12.57 8.49 -13.07
C TYR A 5 12.46 7.97 -11.63
N TYR A 6 12.09 6.68 -11.47
CA TYR A 6 11.97 6.10 -10.13
C TYR A 6 13.32 5.97 -9.45
N ASN A 7 14.32 5.42 -10.13
CA ASN A 7 15.60 5.11 -9.51
C ASN A 7 16.45 6.37 -9.26
N GLU A 8 16.38 7.36 -10.13
CA GLU A 8 17.27 8.54 -10.07
C GLU A 8 16.62 9.78 -9.43
N GLN A 9 15.29 9.81 -9.33
CA GLN A 9 14.60 11.00 -8.82
C GLN A 9 13.66 10.67 -7.66
N LEU A 10 12.62 9.84 -7.89
CA LEU A 10 11.55 9.66 -6.90
C LEU A 10 12.01 8.82 -5.70
N TYR A 11 12.67 7.70 -5.92
CA TYR A 11 13.10 6.82 -4.83
C TYR A 11 14.18 7.43 -3.92
N PRO A 12 15.18 8.18 -4.43
CA PRO A 12 16.06 8.95 -3.55
C PRO A 12 15.33 9.97 -2.67
N LEU A 13 14.30 10.63 -3.20
CA LEU A 13 13.48 11.54 -2.41
C LEU A 13 12.64 10.78 -1.37
N GLN A 14 12.04 9.64 -1.76
CA GLN A 14 11.35 8.76 -0.81
C GLN A 14 12.30 8.28 0.31
N ASP A 15 13.52 7.88 -0.01
CA ASP A 15 14.52 7.42 0.97
C ASP A 15 14.87 8.51 1.97
N SER A 16 15.04 9.74 1.49
CA SER A 16 15.29 10.90 2.36
C SER A 16 14.13 11.15 3.32
N VAL A 17 12.89 11.09 2.83
CA VAL A 17 11.69 11.25 3.67
C VAL A 17 11.55 10.08 4.65
N LEU A 18 11.74 8.83 4.20
CA LEU A 18 11.68 7.65 5.06
C LEU A 18 12.70 7.73 6.21
N SER A 19 13.93 8.15 5.91
CA SER A 19 14.99 8.33 6.92
C SER A 19 14.63 9.41 7.94
N LEU A 20 14.10 10.55 7.49
CA LEU A 20 13.68 11.63 8.38
C LEU A 20 12.52 11.19 9.28
N VAL A 21 11.46 10.60 8.72
CA VAL A 21 10.32 10.11 9.51
C VAL A 21 10.74 9.01 10.48
N GLY A 22 11.59 8.08 10.03
CA GLY A 22 12.09 6.98 10.87
C GLY A 22 12.96 7.43 12.04
N SER A 23 13.59 8.60 11.95
CA SER A 23 14.41 9.17 13.03
C SER A 23 13.58 9.83 14.14
N LEU A 24 12.29 10.07 13.91
CA LEU A 24 11.43 10.77 14.85
C LEU A 24 10.72 9.81 15.82
N PRO A 25 10.47 10.24 17.06
CA PRO A 25 9.75 9.42 18.04
C PRO A 25 8.24 9.46 17.79
N THR A 26 7.82 9.04 16.60
CA THR A 26 6.41 8.95 16.19
C THR A 26 5.99 7.48 16.06
N PRO A 27 4.69 7.16 16.24
CA PRO A 27 4.18 5.80 16.10
C PRO A 27 3.89 5.41 14.65
N PHE A 28 4.23 6.25 13.67
CA PHE A 28 3.94 5.99 12.27
C PHE A 28 4.72 4.77 11.73
N TYR A 29 4.04 4.01 10.88
CA TYR A 29 4.62 2.93 10.12
C TYR A 29 4.28 3.07 8.63
N LEU A 30 5.21 2.66 7.78
CA LEU A 30 5.00 2.66 6.33
C LEU A 30 4.11 1.47 5.94
N THR A 31 3.09 1.73 5.12
CA THR A 31 2.17 0.72 4.60
C THR A 31 1.88 0.92 3.10
N GLY A 32 0.84 0.32 2.59
CA GLY A 32 0.34 0.56 1.24
C GLY A 32 1.24 0.06 0.13
N GLY A 33 1.13 0.76 -1.00
CA GLY A 33 1.84 0.37 -2.24
C GLY A 33 3.34 0.41 -2.13
N THR A 34 3.90 1.42 -1.45
CA THR A 34 5.36 1.57 -1.32
C THR A 34 5.96 0.55 -0.36
N ALA A 35 5.29 0.20 0.73
CA ALA A 35 5.71 -0.90 1.59
C ALA A 35 5.79 -2.22 0.80
N LEU A 36 4.77 -2.52 -0.03
CA LEU A 36 4.78 -3.71 -0.88
C LEU A 36 5.88 -3.66 -1.94
N SER A 37 5.93 -2.58 -2.71
CA SER A 37 6.75 -2.51 -3.91
C SER A 37 8.25 -2.37 -3.60
N ARG A 38 8.63 -1.71 -2.50
CA ARG A 38 10.03 -1.45 -2.19
C ARG A 38 10.64 -2.39 -1.15
N PHE A 39 9.81 -2.95 -0.26
CA PHE A 39 10.33 -3.75 0.87
C PHE A 39 9.91 -5.21 0.82
N LEU A 40 8.77 -5.57 0.20
CA LEU A 40 8.22 -6.91 0.30
C LEU A 40 8.20 -7.70 -1.03
N LEU A 41 7.78 -7.07 -2.14
CA LEU A 41 7.46 -7.79 -3.39
C LEU A 41 8.26 -7.34 -4.62
N HIS A 42 8.66 -6.08 -4.70
CA HIS A 42 9.39 -5.47 -5.84
C HIS A 42 8.69 -5.65 -7.20
N HIS A 43 7.37 -5.68 -7.23
CA HIS A 43 6.57 -6.13 -8.37
C HIS A 43 6.11 -4.99 -9.29
N ARG A 44 6.08 -3.77 -8.80
CA ARG A 44 5.72 -2.56 -9.55
C ARG A 44 6.36 -1.33 -8.93
N PHE A 45 6.31 -0.18 -9.60
CA PHE A 45 6.66 1.09 -8.99
C PHE A 45 5.54 1.65 -8.11
N SER A 46 5.90 2.51 -7.15
CA SER A 46 4.96 3.20 -6.27
C SER A 46 5.34 4.66 -6.08
N ASP A 47 4.35 5.54 -6.25
CA ASP A 47 4.57 6.98 -6.30
C ASP A 47 4.58 7.64 -4.91
N ASP A 48 3.75 7.17 -4.00
CA ASP A 48 3.37 7.83 -2.76
C ASP A 48 4.03 7.17 -1.54
N LEU A 49 4.10 7.88 -0.41
CA LEU A 49 4.39 7.29 0.89
C LEU A 49 3.13 7.34 1.76
N ASP A 50 2.69 6.18 2.22
CA ASP A 50 1.53 6.01 3.09
C ASP A 50 1.99 5.66 4.51
N PHE A 51 1.87 6.57 5.45
CA PHE A 51 2.17 6.37 6.87
C PHE A 51 0.89 6.23 7.67
N PHE A 52 0.77 5.13 8.40
CA PHE A 52 -0.40 4.89 9.23
C PHE A 52 -0.03 4.88 10.71
N VAL A 53 -1.02 5.21 11.52
CA VAL A 53 -1.05 4.96 12.96
C VAL A 53 -2.46 4.51 13.33
N ASN A 54 -2.61 3.71 14.38
CA ASN A 54 -3.91 3.19 14.78
C ASN A 54 -4.44 3.94 16.02
N ARG A 55 -5.53 4.71 15.86
CA ARG A 55 -6.24 5.44 16.92
C ARG A 55 -5.35 6.31 17.82
N SER A 56 -4.41 7.06 17.21
CA SER A 56 -3.62 8.02 17.99
C SER A 56 -4.46 9.25 18.33
N ALA A 57 -4.57 9.55 19.62
CA ALA A 57 -5.17 10.81 20.10
C ALA A 57 -4.27 12.03 19.82
N ARG A 58 -3.00 11.81 19.48
CA ARG A 58 -2.00 12.84 19.19
C ARG A 58 -1.68 12.95 17.71
N PHE A 59 -2.50 12.36 16.84
CA PHE A 59 -2.25 12.24 15.40
C PHE A 59 -1.77 13.56 14.76
N HIS A 60 -2.49 14.65 14.96
CA HIS A 60 -2.11 15.94 14.37
C HIS A 60 -0.78 16.49 14.92
N GLN A 61 -0.52 16.32 16.21
CA GLN A 61 0.74 16.74 16.83
C GLN A 61 1.93 15.94 16.27
N GLU A 62 1.72 14.64 16.05
CA GLU A 62 2.73 13.74 15.48
C GLU A 62 2.99 14.07 14.00
N VAL A 63 1.94 14.41 13.23
CA VAL A 63 2.08 14.89 11.85
C VAL A 63 2.78 16.25 11.79
N ASP A 64 2.44 17.18 12.69
CA ASP A 64 3.09 18.50 12.75
C ASP A 64 4.58 18.37 13.04
N MET A 65 4.97 17.49 13.97
CA MET A 65 6.38 17.19 14.25
C MET A 65 7.12 16.70 12.99
N VAL A 66 6.52 15.79 12.22
CA VAL A 66 7.08 15.31 10.96
C VAL A 66 7.18 16.45 9.94
N TYR A 67 6.13 17.23 9.79
CA TYR A 67 6.08 18.34 8.82
C TYR A 67 7.14 19.41 9.11
N ASP A 68 7.33 19.79 10.37
CA ASP A 68 8.34 20.76 10.75
C ASP A 68 9.77 20.30 10.40
N VAL A 69 10.07 19.02 10.64
CA VAL A 69 11.38 18.45 10.27
C VAL A 69 11.53 18.35 8.74
N LEU A 70 10.48 17.91 8.03
CA LEU A 70 10.51 17.84 6.56
C LEU A 70 10.75 19.23 5.94
N ARG A 71 10.13 20.28 6.46
CA ARG A 71 10.34 21.66 5.97
C ARG A 71 11.74 22.19 6.19
N THR A 72 12.47 21.69 7.16
CA THR A 72 13.87 22.06 7.36
C THR A 72 14.74 21.60 6.18
N THR A 73 14.46 20.42 5.65
CA THR A 73 15.21 19.83 4.51
C THR A 73 14.58 20.20 3.15
N PHE A 74 13.25 20.32 3.10
CA PHE A 74 12.46 20.58 1.89
C PHE A 74 11.56 21.82 2.13
N PRO A 75 12.08 23.06 2.07
CA PRO A 75 11.37 24.28 2.50
C PRO A 75 10.08 24.56 1.72
N ASP A 76 10.01 24.15 0.46
CA ASP A 76 8.85 24.35 -0.43
C ASP A 76 7.73 23.32 -0.22
N SER A 77 7.87 22.47 0.80
CA SER A 77 6.84 21.48 1.14
C SER A 77 5.59 22.14 1.74
N SER A 78 4.44 21.56 1.51
CA SER A 78 3.15 22.11 1.94
C SER A 78 2.17 21.03 2.40
N ILE A 79 1.25 21.40 3.28
CA ILE A 79 0.07 20.60 3.62
C ILE A 79 -0.99 20.87 2.54
N SER A 80 -1.38 19.84 1.77
CA SER A 80 -2.39 19.98 0.72
C SER A 80 -3.79 19.57 1.17
N VAL A 81 -3.87 18.65 2.16
CA VAL A 81 -5.14 18.22 2.78
C VAL A 81 -4.91 18.03 4.27
N ARG A 82 -5.88 18.49 5.09
CA ARG A 82 -5.88 18.24 6.53
C ARG A 82 -7.31 17.97 6.99
N GLN A 83 -7.55 16.74 7.46
CA GLN A 83 -8.82 16.27 8.00
C GLN A 83 -8.57 15.56 9.34
N ASP A 84 -9.60 15.22 10.09
CA ASP A 84 -9.48 14.65 11.45
C ASP A 84 -8.59 13.40 11.52
N SER A 85 -8.68 12.51 10.51
CA SER A 85 -7.93 11.26 10.46
C SER A 85 -7.02 11.12 9.24
N PHE A 86 -6.84 12.21 8.46
CA PHE A 86 -6.06 12.19 7.22
C PHE A 86 -5.33 13.50 7.00
N VAL A 87 -4.02 13.43 6.74
CA VAL A 87 -3.22 14.60 6.32
C VAL A 87 -2.38 14.20 5.11
N ARG A 88 -2.37 15.06 4.09
CA ARG A 88 -1.50 14.91 2.91
C ARG A 88 -0.52 16.04 2.82
N LEU A 89 0.75 15.70 2.73
CA LEU A 89 1.84 16.61 2.44
C LEU A 89 2.26 16.46 0.98
N LEU A 90 2.70 17.56 0.38
CA LEU A 90 3.46 17.58 -0.86
C LEU A 90 4.89 17.99 -0.52
N VAL A 91 5.83 17.05 -0.59
CA VAL A 91 7.25 17.27 -0.36
C VAL A 91 7.91 17.57 -1.70
N LYS A 92 8.51 18.76 -1.82
CA LYS A 92 9.09 19.23 -3.08
C LYS A 92 10.61 19.16 -3.03
N SER A 93 11.17 18.53 -4.06
CA SER A 93 12.61 18.53 -4.37
C SER A 93 12.72 18.61 -5.89
N ASP A 94 12.95 19.81 -6.40
CA ASP A 94 12.86 20.13 -7.83
C ASP A 94 13.68 19.17 -8.72
N PRO A 95 13.12 18.61 -9.79
CA PRO A 95 11.77 18.85 -10.33
C PRO A 95 10.67 17.93 -9.75
N THR A 96 10.95 17.13 -8.72
CA THR A 96 10.07 16.07 -8.20
C THR A 96 9.18 16.55 -7.07
N VAL A 97 7.94 16.11 -7.08
CA VAL A 97 6.97 16.30 -5.98
C VAL A 97 6.54 14.93 -5.48
N LEU A 98 6.81 14.68 -4.20
CA LEU A 98 6.40 13.46 -3.51
C LEU A 98 5.15 13.72 -2.69
N LYS A 99 4.13 12.89 -2.88
CA LYS A 99 2.94 12.86 -2.05
C LYS A 99 3.20 11.95 -0.83
N VAL A 100 2.99 12.50 0.36
CA VAL A 100 3.13 11.79 1.63
C VAL A 100 1.80 11.87 2.37
N GLU A 101 1.21 10.73 2.67
CA GLU A 101 -0.09 10.63 3.33
C GLU A 101 0.06 10.06 4.74
N PHE A 102 -0.60 10.69 5.69
CA PHE A 102 -0.71 10.22 7.06
C PHE A 102 -2.17 9.88 7.36
N VAL A 103 -2.38 8.68 7.90
CA VAL A 103 -3.72 8.15 8.20
C VAL A 103 -3.78 7.71 9.66
N ASN A 104 -4.76 8.24 10.41
CA ASN A 104 -5.13 7.71 11.71
C ASN A 104 -6.20 6.65 11.52
N ASP A 105 -5.77 5.40 11.33
CA ASP A 105 -6.61 4.27 10.96
C ASP A 105 -7.36 3.69 12.17
N VAL A 106 -8.29 2.78 11.91
CA VAL A 106 -8.99 2.00 12.94
C VAL A 106 -8.01 1.26 13.84
N GLY A 107 -8.44 0.92 15.06
CA GLY A 107 -7.56 0.27 16.04
C GLY A 107 -7.12 -1.15 15.66
N HIS A 108 -7.81 -1.78 14.70
CA HIS A 108 -7.51 -3.15 14.29
C HIS A 108 -6.38 -3.19 13.27
N ARG A 109 -5.32 -3.93 13.58
CA ARG A 109 -4.19 -4.22 12.70
C ARG A 109 -3.83 -5.70 12.79
N VAL A 110 -3.36 -6.27 11.69
CA VAL A 110 -3.00 -7.70 11.58
C VAL A 110 -1.48 -7.85 11.44
N GLY A 111 -0.91 -8.85 12.10
CA GLY A 111 0.52 -9.15 12.04
C GLY A 111 1.41 -8.16 12.79
N GLU A 112 2.72 -8.36 12.74
CA GLU A 112 3.72 -7.55 13.42
C GLU A 112 4.42 -6.59 12.45
N LEU A 113 4.85 -5.42 12.96
CA LEU A 113 5.66 -4.49 12.19
C LEU A 113 7.09 -5.02 12.06
N ASP A 114 7.62 -4.98 10.83
CA ASP A 114 9.06 -5.16 10.61
C ASP A 114 9.80 -3.86 10.92
N ARG A 115 10.76 -3.92 11.86
CA ARG A 115 11.56 -2.76 12.30
C ARG A 115 13.00 -2.79 11.79
N SER A 116 13.32 -3.69 10.87
CA SER A 116 14.69 -3.86 10.37
C SER A 116 15.14 -2.75 9.40
N ALA A 117 14.21 -2.04 8.79
CA ALA A 117 14.46 -1.05 7.72
C ALA A 117 14.65 0.40 8.19
N GLY A 118 14.88 0.64 9.49
CA GLY A 118 15.03 2.00 10.04
C GLY A 118 13.71 2.74 10.27
N ILE A 119 12.65 2.36 9.59
CA ILE A 119 11.26 2.76 9.83
C ILE A 119 10.41 1.50 9.97
N PRO A 120 9.38 1.48 10.85
CA PRO A 120 8.49 0.34 10.94
C PRO A 120 7.73 0.13 9.63
N ILE A 121 7.81 -1.08 9.09
CA ILE A 121 7.08 -1.50 7.87
C ILE A 121 5.91 -2.38 8.27
N ASP A 122 4.77 -2.15 7.67
CA ASP A 122 3.55 -2.92 7.91
C ASP A 122 3.67 -4.38 7.46
N SER A 123 2.96 -5.26 8.13
CA SER A 123 2.89 -6.67 7.76
C SER A 123 2.18 -6.88 6.43
N TRP A 124 2.61 -7.87 5.65
CA TRP A 124 1.92 -8.23 4.41
C TRP A 124 0.46 -8.64 4.65
N GLN A 125 0.15 -9.25 5.80
CA GLN A 125 -1.21 -9.62 6.17
C GLN A 125 -2.11 -8.39 6.33
N ASN A 126 -1.60 -7.36 7.03
CA ASN A 126 -2.36 -6.13 7.20
C ASN A 126 -2.54 -5.40 5.88
N ILE A 127 -1.49 -5.35 5.05
CA ILE A 127 -1.57 -4.72 3.73
C ILE A 127 -2.54 -5.48 2.82
N LEU A 128 -2.52 -6.83 2.81
CA LEU A 128 -3.50 -7.63 2.07
C LEU A 128 -4.93 -7.29 2.50
N THR A 129 -5.17 -7.23 3.80
CA THR A 129 -6.49 -6.87 4.35
C THR A 129 -6.91 -5.47 3.89
N ASN A 130 -6.00 -4.48 3.93
CA ASN A 130 -6.26 -3.13 3.44
C ASN A 130 -6.50 -3.09 1.92
N LYS A 131 -5.80 -3.93 1.14
CA LYS A 131 -6.01 -4.03 -0.31
C LYS A 131 -7.36 -4.64 -0.66
N VAL A 132 -7.83 -5.62 0.12
CA VAL A 132 -9.18 -6.19 -0.05
C VAL A 132 -10.24 -5.12 0.22
N THR A 133 -10.10 -4.30 1.28
CA THR A 133 -11.04 -3.18 1.54
C THR A 133 -10.95 -2.07 0.49
N ALA A 134 -9.86 -2.00 -0.27
CA ALA A 134 -9.65 -1.01 -1.31
C ALA A 134 -10.20 -1.42 -2.69
N LEU A 135 -10.50 -2.70 -2.94
CA LEU A 135 -10.98 -3.21 -4.24
C LEU A 135 -12.19 -2.42 -4.82
N PRO A 136 -13.14 -1.90 -4.02
CA PRO A 136 -14.24 -1.09 -4.55
C PRO A 136 -13.82 0.16 -5.33
N ARG A 137 -12.57 0.62 -5.19
CA ARG A 137 -12.02 1.75 -5.99
C ARG A 137 -11.75 1.37 -7.44
N ILE A 138 -11.73 0.07 -7.77
CA ILE A 138 -11.45 -0.48 -9.11
C ILE A 138 -10.11 0.10 -9.66
N ALA A 139 -9.09 0.19 -8.81
CA ALA A 139 -7.78 0.70 -9.20
C ALA A 139 -6.84 -0.47 -9.55
N GLY A 140 -6.26 -0.47 -10.75
CA GLY A 140 -5.40 -1.56 -11.25
C GLY A 140 -4.28 -1.96 -10.28
N LYS A 141 -3.68 -0.97 -9.59
CA LYS A 141 -2.64 -1.22 -8.58
C LYS A 141 -3.11 -2.10 -7.42
N ASP A 142 -4.38 -1.99 -6.99
CA ASP A 142 -4.89 -2.78 -5.87
C ASP A 142 -5.11 -4.24 -6.28
N TYR A 143 -5.56 -4.49 -7.53
CA TYR A 143 -5.65 -5.84 -8.10
C TYR A 143 -4.27 -6.49 -8.22
N VAL A 144 -3.30 -5.76 -8.75
CA VAL A 144 -1.92 -6.25 -8.90
C VAL A 144 -1.32 -6.56 -7.53
N ASP A 145 -1.51 -5.70 -6.54
CA ASP A 145 -1.01 -5.91 -5.18
C ASP A 145 -1.60 -7.18 -4.55
N VAL A 146 -2.93 -7.39 -4.65
CA VAL A 146 -3.58 -8.61 -4.14
C VAL A 146 -3.06 -9.85 -4.84
N LEU A 147 -2.92 -9.82 -6.16
CA LEU A 147 -2.43 -10.97 -6.94
C LEU A 147 -0.98 -11.33 -6.55
N PHE A 148 -0.09 -10.35 -6.46
CA PHE A 148 1.31 -10.62 -6.11
C PHE A 148 1.49 -11.06 -4.65
N LEU A 149 0.65 -10.57 -3.73
CA LEU A 149 0.57 -11.11 -2.38
C LEU A 149 0.12 -12.57 -2.40
N ALA A 150 -0.85 -12.93 -3.23
CA ALA A 150 -1.31 -14.31 -3.37
C ALA A 150 -0.23 -15.23 -3.98
N PHE A 151 0.57 -14.76 -4.92
CA PHE A 151 1.70 -15.53 -5.44
C PHE A 151 2.80 -15.75 -4.39
N ARG A 152 3.02 -14.76 -3.53
CA ARG A 152 4.14 -14.76 -2.59
C ARG A 152 3.85 -15.50 -1.29
N TYR A 153 2.62 -15.39 -0.76
CA TYR A 153 2.28 -15.83 0.59
C TYR A 153 1.12 -16.83 0.60
N ALA A 154 1.25 -17.85 1.46
CA ALA A 154 0.15 -18.74 1.78
C ALA A 154 -0.77 -18.07 2.81
N PHE A 155 -2.07 -18.08 2.56
CA PHE A 155 -3.08 -17.58 3.48
C PHE A 155 -4.43 -18.25 3.21
N ASN A 156 -5.34 -18.12 4.16
CA ASN A 156 -6.71 -18.58 4.04
C ASN A 156 -7.65 -17.38 3.86
N TRP A 157 -8.55 -17.43 2.89
CA TRP A 157 -9.47 -16.34 2.57
C TRP A 157 -10.51 -16.08 3.66
N GLU A 158 -11.01 -17.12 4.38
CA GLU A 158 -11.92 -16.90 5.51
C GLU A 158 -11.27 -15.99 6.56
N TYR A 159 -10.00 -16.28 6.90
CA TYR A 159 -9.24 -15.44 7.83
C TYR A 159 -9.07 -14.00 7.30
N VAL A 160 -8.68 -13.83 6.04
CA VAL A 160 -8.49 -12.49 5.44
C VAL A 160 -9.80 -11.70 5.45
N MET A 161 -10.93 -12.35 5.10
CA MET A 161 -12.25 -11.72 5.11
C MET A 161 -12.68 -11.31 6.52
N ASP A 162 -12.44 -12.15 7.52
CA ASP A 162 -12.73 -11.84 8.93
C ASP A 162 -11.93 -10.61 9.41
N GLN A 163 -10.66 -10.48 9.00
CA GLN A 163 -9.85 -9.32 9.34
C GLN A 163 -10.32 -8.07 8.58
N ALA A 164 -10.71 -8.19 7.31
CA ALA A 164 -11.22 -7.10 6.50
C ALA A 164 -12.53 -6.52 7.05
N LYS A 165 -13.44 -7.37 7.47
CA LYS A 165 -14.73 -6.98 8.12
C LYS A 165 -14.54 -6.19 9.42
N LYS A 166 -13.45 -6.42 10.16
CA LYS A 166 -13.12 -5.63 11.37
C LYS A 166 -12.66 -4.21 11.03
N LYS A 167 -12.23 -3.97 9.80
CA LYS A 167 -11.80 -2.65 9.31
C LYS A 167 -12.91 -1.91 8.58
N ASP A 168 -13.70 -2.65 7.80
CA ASP A 168 -14.80 -2.09 7.01
C ASP A 168 -16.00 -3.04 7.04
N ALA A 169 -17.07 -2.60 7.71
CA ALA A 169 -18.28 -3.39 7.90
C ALA A 169 -19.06 -3.67 6.59
N TRP A 170 -18.76 -2.97 5.51
CA TRP A 170 -19.39 -3.19 4.19
C TRP A 170 -18.75 -4.31 3.39
N ILE A 171 -17.58 -4.79 3.81
CA ILE A 171 -16.88 -5.90 3.16
C ILE A 171 -17.62 -7.21 3.45
N ASN A 172 -17.85 -7.98 2.39
CA ASN A 172 -18.33 -9.36 2.47
C ASN A 172 -17.80 -10.17 1.27
N GLU A 173 -17.90 -11.50 1.39
CA GLU A 173 -17.34 -12.45 0.43
C GLU A 173 -17.91 -12.27 -0.99
N ILE A 174 -19.22 -12.00 -1.09
CA ILE A 174 -19.87 -11.80 -2.40
C ILE A 174 -19.32 -10.55 -3.08
N ASN A 175 -19.24 -9.43 -2.36
CA ASN A 175 -18.75 -8.18 -2.93
C ASN A 175 -17.27 -8.30 -3.34
N VAL A 176 -16.42 -8.88 -2.49
CA VAL A 176 -15.00 -9.08 -2.81
C VAL A 176 -14.83 -10.00 -4.02
N SER A 177 -15.57 -11.11 -4.08
CA SER A 177 -15.57 -12.00 -5.24
C SER A 177 -15.98 -11.27 -6.52
N GLN A 178 -17.08 -10.50 -6.49
CA GLN A 178 -17.53 -9.72 -7.64
C GLN A 178 -16.50 -8.67 -8.07
N MET A 179 -15.85 -7.98 -7.12
CA MET A 179 -14.78 -7.03 -7.43
C MET A 179 -13.61 -7.74 -8.11
N LEU A 180 -13.16 -8.88 -7.60
CA LEU A 180 -12.08 -9.65 -8.24
C LEU A 180 -12.44 -10.09 -9.66
N LEU A 181 -13.68 -10.53 -9.90
CA LEU A 181 -14.19 -10.89 -11.24
C LEU A 181 -14.32 -9.68 -12.18
N ALA A 182 -14.40 -8.46 -11.64
CA ALA A 182 -14.44 -7.24 -12.45
C ALA A 182 -13.06 -6.84 -13.05
N PHE A 183 -12.01 -7.59 -12.72
CA PHE A 183 -10.69 -7.37 -13.33
C PHE A 183 -10.77 -7.46 -14.85
N ASN A 184 -10.17 -6.50 -15.51
CA ASN A 184 -9.90 -6.54 -16.95
C ASN A 184 -8.48 -5.97 -17.20
N SER A 185 -7.86 -6.38 -18.30
CA SER A 185 -6.47 -6.03 -18.60
C SER A 185 -6.24 -4.52 -18.78
N SER A 186 -7.25 -3.74 -19.14
CA SER A 186 -7.10 -2.28 -19.26
C SER A 186 -6.81 -1.57 -17.93
N LEU A 187 -7.12 -2.20 -16.80
CA LEU A 187 -6.73 -1.70 -15.48
C LEU A 187 -5.22 -1.64 -15.29
N LEU A 188 -4.47 -2.49 -16.02
CA LEU A 188 -3.01 -2.53 -15.97
C LEU A 188 -2.36 -1.31 -16.62
N ASP A 189 -3.04 -0.60 -17.52
CA ASP A 189 -2.53 0.59 -18.22
C ASP A 189 -2.15 1.70 -17.23
N SER A 190 -2.79 1.73 -16.06
CA SER A 190 -2.50 2.68 -14.98
C SER A 190 -1.37 2.25 -14.04
N VAL A 191 -0.88 1.00 -14.16
CA VAL A 191 0.14 0.44 -13.27
C VAL A 191 1.52 0.60 -13.91
N LYS A 192 2.46 1.11 -13.14
CA LYS A 192 3.83 1.34 -13.60
C LYS A 192 4.71 0.16 -13.21
N PHE A 193 5.06 -0.64 -14.19
CA PHE A 193 5.92 -1.82 -14.00
C PHE A 193 7.38 -1.51 -14.33
N PRO A 194 8.36 -2.23 -13.71
CA PRO A 194 9.75 -2.24 -14.19
C PRO A 194 9.82 -2.69 -15.65
N GLY A 195 10.77 -2.14 -16.40
CA GLY A 195 10.90 -2.42 -17.84
C GLY A 195 11.17 -3.89 -18.19
N SER A 196 11.60 -4.69 -17.21
CA SER A 196 11.78 -6.15 -17.35
C SER A 196 10.49 -6.96 -17.18
N PHE A 197 9.41 -6.35 -16.66
CA PHE A 197 8.15 -7.05 -16.41
C PHE A 197 7.21 -6.96 -17.62
N GLN A 198 6.50 -8.06 -17.89
CA GLN A 198 5.53 -8.19 -18.97
C GLN A 198 4.10 -8.22 -18.39
N PRO A 199 3.36 -7.09 -18.41
CA PRO A 199 2.02 -7.03 -17.82
C PRO A 199 1.02 -8.03 -18.39
N GLU A 200 1.20 -8.45 -19.66
CA GLU A 200 0.37 -9.42 -20.35
C GLU A 200 0.37 -10.81 -19.68
N ARG A 201 1.34 -11.08 -18.82
CA ARG A 201 1.39 -12.31 -18.00
C ARG A 201 0.36 -12.32 -16.88
N ILE A 202 -0.18 -11.15 -16.50
CA ILE A 202 -1.29 -11.03 -15.54
C ILE A 202 -2.60 -11.35 -16.27
N GLN A 203 -3.08 -12.58 -16.09
CA GLN A 203 -4.23 -13.11 -16.81
C GLN A 203 -5.51 -13.11 -15.95
N PRO A 204 -6.71 -12.90 -16.55
CA PRO A 204 -7.99 -12.88 -15.82
C PRO A 204 -8.26 -14.14 -14.99
N HIS A 205 -7.84 -15.33 -15.44
CA HIS A 205 -8.07 -16.59 -14.72
C HIS A 205 -7.47 -16.62 -13.30
N PHE A 206 -6.42 -15.84 -13.04
CA PHE A 206 -5.90 -15.70 -11.67
C PHE A 206 -6.93 -15.04 -10.75
N PHE A 207 -7.59 -14.00 -11.24
CA PHE A 207 -8.63 -13.30 -10.47
C PHE A 207 -9.91 -14.12 -10.33
N GLU A 208 -10.26 -14.93 -11.32
CA GLU A 208 -11.34 -15.92 -11.22
C GLU A 208 -11.06 -16.94 -10.10
N THR A 209 -9.80 -17.38 -10.01
CA THR A 209 -9.35 -18.27 -8.93
C THR A 209 -9.48 -17.59 -7.56
N LEU A 210 -8.92 -16.39 -7.40
CA LEU A 210 -9.00 -15.64 -6.15
C LEU A 210 -10.46 -15.31 -5.77
N ALA A 211 -11.30 -14.98 -6.74
CA ALA A 211 -12.72 -14.69 -6.54
C ALA A 211 -13.49 -15.89 -5.98
N ARG A 212 -13.26 -17.07 -6.55
CA ARG A 212 -13.86 -18.33 -6.06
C ARG A 212 -13.37 -18.66 -4.65
N GLU A 213 -12.07 -18.51 -4.40
CA GLU A 213 -11.47 -18.80 -3.10
C GLU A 213 -11.99 -17.84 -2.02
N ALA A 214 -12.08 -16.54 -2.33
CA ALA A 214 -12.62 -15.53 -1.43
C ALA A 214 -14.11 -15.77 -1.12
N LEU A 215 -14.90 -16.18 -2.12
CA LEU A 215 -16.32 -16.49 -1.95
C LEU A 215 -16.56 -17.66 -1.00
N HIS A 216 -15.69 -18.66 -1.03
CA HIS A 216 -15.86 -19.91 -0.28
C HIS A 216 -14.93 -20.05 0.93
N GLY A 217 -14.14 -19.01 1.27
CA GLY A 217 -13.23 -19.03 2.41
C GLY A 217 -12.11 -20.06 2.29
N LEU A 218 -11.64 -20.34 1.07
CA LEU A 218 -10.65 -21.38 0.80
C LEU A 218 -9.23 -20.88 1.05
N ASP A 219 -8.29 -21.83 1.07
CA ASP A 219 -6.86 -21.52 1.04
C ASP A 219 -6.46 -20.95 -0.33
N ASN A 220 -5.53 -19.99 -0.31
CA ASN A 220 -4.94 -19.45 -1.52
C ASN A 220 -4.12 -20.50 -2.26
N SER A 221 -4.58 -20.90 -3.44
CA SER A 221 -3.93 -21.92 -4.28
C SER A 221 -2.87 -21.36 -5.25
N LEU A 222 -2.67 -20.03 -5.28
CA LEU A 222 -1.72 -19.39 -6.18
C LEU A 222 -0.30 -19.28 -5.59
N THR A 223 -0.11 -19.61 -4.31
CA THR A 223 1.18 -19.53 -3.63
C THR A 223 2.27 -20.29 -4.37
N GLY A 224 3.41 -19.62 -4.61
CA GLY A 224 4.55 -20.17 -5.33
C GLY A 224 4.44 -20.12 -6.86
N ARG A 225 3.31 -19.64 -7.40
CA ARG A 225 3.20 -19.34 -8.83
C ARG A 225 3.86 -18.00 -9.15
N VAL A 226 4.19 -17.81 -10.40
CA VAL A 226 4.69 -16.54 -10.96
C VAL A 226 3.85 -16.20 -12.18
N PRO A 227 3.54 -14.92 -12.40
CA PRO A 227 2.82 -14.50 -13.59
C PRO A 227 3.63 -14.65 -14.85
#